data_7931bf1451cea386e731c0e7282d5bf7
#
_entry.id   7931bf1451cea386e731c0e7282d5bf7
#
_cell.length_a   1.000
_cell.length_b   1.000
_cell.length_c   1.000
_cell.angle_alpha   90.00
_cell.angle_beta   90.00
_cell.angle_gamma   90.00
#
_symmetry.space_group_name_H-M   'P 1'
#
loop_
_entity.id
_entity.type
_entity.pdbx_description
1 polymer ?
#
loop_
_entity_poly.entity_id
_entity_poly.type
_entity_poly.pdbx_seq_one_letter_code
_entity_poly.pdbx_strand_id
1 'polypeptide(L)'
;MKILSFGASTSSQSINQQFASFVAQQVENAEVTSLNLRELDLPMYSEDEEKENGIPEDAKRFIELLQQQDGVVVSLAEHNGSYTAAFKNFYDWCSRVEKKVWCSKPMLLLSTSPGGRGGQTVMEAAKVTFPRMGAELKATFSLPSFHENFSIDQGVLDEGLNSELNQAIGKFSSSR
;
A
#
# COMPACT_ATOMS: atom_id res chain seq x y z
N MET A 1 5.67 16.39 -5.87
CA MET A 1 5.97 15.20 -5.06
C MET A 1 5.70 13.98 -5.91
N LYS A 2 6.68 13.09 -6.08
CA LYS A 2 6.51 11.82 -6.80
C LYS A 2 6.01 10.77 -5.83
N ILE A 3 4.87 10.16 -6.11
CA ILE A 3 4.22 9.19 -5.22
C ILE A 3 4.01 7.87 -5.93
N LEU A 4 4.48 6.78 -5.31
CA LEU A 4 4.08 5.43 -5.70
C LEU A 4 2.78 5.07 -4.98
N SER A 5 1.79 4.58 -5.71
CA SER A 5 0.49 4.19 -5.16
C SER A 5 0.11 2.77 -5.57
N PHE A 6 -0.33 1.94 -4.63
CA PHE A 6 -0.89 0.62 -4.95
C PHE A 6 -1.78 0.04 -3.85
N GLY A 7 -2.66 -0.86 -4.26
CA GLY A 7 -3.42 -1.73 -3.37
C GLY A 7 -2.74 -3.07 -3.19
N ALA A 8 -2.69 -3.57 -1.97
CA ALA A 8 -2.04 -4.84 -1.61
C ALA A 8 -2.90 -6.07 -1.94
N SER A 9 -3.36 -6.17 -3.18
CA SER A 9 -4.23 -7.23 -3.70
C SER A 9 -4.00 -7.46 -5.19
N THR A 10 -4.18 -8.69 -5.64
CA THR A 10 -4.15 -9.07 -7.07
C THR A 10 -5.53 -9.21 -7.70
N SER A 11 -6.59 -8.84 -6.99
CA SER A 11 -7.95 -8.84 -7.55
C SER A 11 -8.08 -7.82 -8.69
N SER A 12 -8.69 -8.21 -9.81
CA SER A 12 -8.99 -7.31 -10.92
C SER A 12 -9.96 -6.18 -10.55
N GLN A 13 -10.73 -6.38 -9.49
CA GLN A 13 -11.70 -5.42 -8.92
C GLN A 13 -11.27 -5.00 -7.51
N SER A 14 -9.96 -4.87 -7.28
CA SER A 14 -9.43 -4.52 -5.96
C SER A 14 -9.95 -3.17 -5.47
N ILE A 15 -10.75 -3.19 -4.41
CA ILE A 15 -11.20 -1.97 -3.72
C ILE A 15 -10.02 -1.22 -3.08
N ASN A 16 -8.99 -1.93 -2.66
CA ASN A 16 -7.78 -1.31 -2.12
C ASN A 16 -6.95 -0.62 -3.21
N GLN A 17 -6.90 -1.16 -4.44
CA GLN A 17 -6.28 -0.47 -5.58
C GLN A 17 -7.04 0.82 -5.92
N GLN A 18 -8.37 0.77 -5.97
CA GLN A 18 -9.20 1.95 -6.21
C GLN A 18 -8.97 3.02 -5.15
N PHE A 19 -8.98 2.60 -3.87
CA PHE A 19 -8.81 3.52 -2.75
C PHE A 19 -7.43 4.15 -2.70
N ALA A 20 -6.35 3.37 -2.86
CA ALA A 20 -4.99 3.89 -2.91
C ALA A 20 -4.79 4.90 -4.05
N SER A 21 -5.30 4.58 -5.25
CA SER A 21 -5.21 5.47 -6.41
C SER A 21 -5.98 6.76 -6.20
N PHE A 22 -7.19 6.68 -5.67
CA PHE A 22 -7.99 7.87 -5.35
C PHE A 22 -7.27 8.77 -4.33
N VAL A 23 -6.80 8.21 -3.22
CA VAL A 23 -6.15 9.00 -2.15
C VAL A 23 -4.85 9.63 -2.63
N ALA A 24 -4.04 8.90 -3.41
CA ALA A 24 -2.79 9.47 -3.96
C ALA A 24 -3.05 10.67 -4.86
N GLN A 25 -4.15 10.68 -5.63
CA GLN A 25 -4.55 11.79 -6.50
C GLN A 25 -5.05 13.01 -5.73
N GLN A 26 -5.46 12.86 -4.45
CA GLN A 26 -5.84 13.98 -3.59
C GLN A 26 -4.63 14.75 -3.02
N VAL A 27 -3.42 14.23 -3.16
CA VAL A 27 -2.20 14.92 -2.73
C VAL A 27 -1.89 16.05 -3.71
N GLU A 28 -1.89 17.28 -3.21
CA GLU A 28 -1.70 18.47 -4.04
C GLU A 28 -0.34 18.47 -4.76
N ASN A 29 -0.36 18.73 -6.08
CA ASN A 29 0.82 18.77 -6.94
C ASN A 29 1.63 17.46 -6.95
N ALA A 30 0.97 16.31 -6.75
CA ALA A 30 1.62 15.01 -6.84
C ALA A 30 1.68 14.50 -8.28
N GLU A 31 2.82 13.90 -8.63
CA GLU A 31 3.00 13.04 -9.79
C GLU A 31 2.84 11.61 -9.30
N VAL A 32 1.73 10.95 -9.64
CA VAL A 32 1.38 9.62 -9.12
C VAL A 32 1.77 8.54 -10.12
N THR A 33 2.60 7.60 -9.66
CA THR A 33 2.87 6.35 -10.35
C THR A 33 2.04 5.25 -9.70
N SER A 34 1.16 4.62 -10.46
CA SER A 34 0.34 3.51 -9.97
C SER A 34 1.04 2.18 -10.27
N LEU A 35 1.17 1.33 -9.26
CA LEU A 35 1.60 -0.06 -9.40
C LEU A 35 0.39 -0.97 -9.24
N ASN A 36 0.34 -2.04 -10.02
CA ASN A 36 -0.67 -3.08 -9.90
C ASN A 36 0.00 -4.42 -9.59
N LEU A 37 -0.19 -4.94 -8.38
CA LEU A 37 0.43 -6.21 -7.97
C LEU A 37 0.03 -7.40 -8.85
N ARG A 38 -1.12 -7.32 -9.54
CA ARG A 38 -1.59 -8.36 -10.44
C ARG A 38 -0.69 -8.54 -11.66
N GLU A 39 0.06 -7.52 -12.04
CA GLU A 39 0.92 -7.51 -13.23
C GLU A 39 2.32 -8.06 -12.94
N LEU A 40 2.64 -8.31 -11.67
CA LEU A 40 3.94 -8.81 -11.27
C LEU A 40 4.00 -10.34 -11.41
N ASP A 41 5.09 -10.83 -11.99
CA ASP A 41 5.40 -12.25 -12.09
C ASP A 41 6.35 -12.67 -10.97
N LEU A 42 5.78 -13.23 -9.92
CA LEU A 42 6.51 -13.60 -8.71
C LEU A 42 6.17 -15.04 -8.33
N PRO A 43 7.11 -15.99 -8.47
CA PRO A 43 6.90 -17.33 -7.94
C PRO A 43 6.71 -17.29 -6.42
N MET A 44 6.13 -18.33 -5.85
CA MET A 44 6.06 -18.44 -4.40
C MET A 44 7.46 -18.49 -3.81
N TYR A 45 7.75 -17.58 -2.89
CA TYR A 45 9.07 -17.52 -2.27
C TYR A 45 9.41 -18.79 -1.49
N SER A 46 10.59 -19.29 -1.72
CA SER A 46 11.30 -20.22 -0.86
C SER A 46 12.82 -20.02 -1.00
N GLU A 47 13.58 -20.48 -0.02
CA GLU A 47 15.05 -20.46 -0.14
C GLU A 47 15.56 -21.30 -1.34
N ASP A 48 14.86 -22.37 -1.66
CA ASP A 48 15.22 -23.23 -2.78
C ASP A 48 14.95 -22.53 -4.11
N GLU A 49 13.81 -21.86 -4.25
CA GLU A 49 13.46 -21.05 -5.43
C GLU A 49 14.49 -19.94 -5.65
N GLU A 50 14.85 -19.21 -4.57
CA GLU A 50 15.87 -18.15 -4.65
C GLU A 50 17.26 -18.70 -5.06
N LYS A 51 17.66 -19.86 -4.55
CA LYS A 51 18.96 -20.48 -4.90
C LYS A 51 19.00 -20.96 -6.34
N GLU A 52 17.90 -21.53 -6.83
CA GLU A 52 17.82 -22.13 -8.16
C GLU A 52 17.64 -21.05 -9.24
N ASN A 53 16.75 -20.09 -9.05
CA ASN A 53 16.29 -19.13 -10.06
C ASN A 53 16.68 -17.68 -9.78
N GLY A 54 17.20 -17.38 -8.58
CA GLY A 54 17.56 -16.03 -8.17
C GLY A 54 16.36 -15.19 -7.74
N ILE A 55 16.60 -13.90 -7.55
CA ILE A 55 15.56 -12.93 -7.17
C ILE A 55 14.83 -12.46 -8.44
N PRO A 56 13.49 -12.54 -8.49
CA PRO A 56 12.70 -12.09 -9.64
C PRO A 56 12.95 -10.62 -10.01
N GLU A 57 12.97 -10.34 -11.31
CA GLU A 57 13.20 -8.99 -11.84
C GLU A 57 12.15 -7.99 -11.38
N ASP A 58 10.88 -8.42 -11.22
CA ASP A 58 9.82 -7.53 -10.76
C ASP A 58 10.02 -7.06 -9.31
N ALA A 59 10.62 -7.86 -8.45
CA ALA A 59 11.01 -7.43 -7.10
C ALA A 59 12.12 -6.37 -7.13
N LYS A 60 13.11 -6.52 -8.01
CA LYS A 60 14.19 -5.54 -8.20
C LYS A 60 13.65 -4.23 -8.76
N ARG A 61 12.82 -4.30 -9.81
CA ARG A 61 12.17 -3.13 -10.43
C ARG A 61 11.31 -2.35 -9.44
N PHE A 62 10.60 -3.05 -8.55
CA PHE A 62 9.82 -2.38 -7.51
C PHE A 62 10.72 -1.55 -6.58
N ILE A 63 11.81 -2.12 -6.10
CA ILE A 63 12.73 -1.39 -5.20
C ILE A 63 13.35 -0.18 -5.92
N GLU A 64 13.79 -0.35 -7.18
CA GLU A 64 14.31 0.76 -7.99
C GLU A 64 13.26 1.85 -8.20
N LEU A 65 12.02 1.47 -8.52
CA LEU A 65 10.91 2.39 -8.69
C LEU A 65 10.62 3.15 -7.39
N LEU A 66 10.56 2.45 -6.25
CA LEU A 66 10.31 3.06 -4.94
C LEU A 66 11.41 4.04 -4.55
N GLN A 67 12.68 3.72 -4.83
CA GLN A 67 13.81 4.60 -4.53
C GLN A 67 13.70 5.96 -5.27
N GLN A 68 13.09 5.99 -6.45
CA GLN A 68 12.89 7.19 -7.26
C GLN A 68 11.70 8.05 -6.81
N GLN A 69 10.90 7.57 -5.86
CA GLN A 69 9.73 8.30 -5.35
C GLN A 69 10.07 9.13 -4.12
N ASP A 70 9.25 10.14 -3.86
CA ASP A 70 9.33 10.97 -2.65
C ASP A 70 8.48 10.40 -1.51
N GLY A 71 7.51 9.55 -1.81
CA GLY A 71 6.63 8.93 -0.84
C GLY A 71 5.80 7.80 -1.43
N VAL A 72 5.09 7.08 -0.56
CA VAL A 72 4.26 5.94 -0.96
C VAL A 72 2.90 5.96 -0.28
N VAL A 73 1.87 5.64 -1.06
CA VAL A 73 0.48 5.43 -0.60
C VAL A 73 0.13 3.96 -0.83
N VAL A 74 -0.06 3.21 0.24
CA VAL A 74 -0.39 1.78 0.18
C VAL A 74 -1.72 1.54 0.86
N SER A 75 -2.65 0.83 0.20
CA SER A 75 -3.88 0.37 0.81
C SER A 75 -3.89 -1.15 0.97
N LEU A 76 -3.98 -1.62 2.23
CA LEU A 76 -3.92 -3.02 2.58
C LEU A 76 -5.29 -3.69 2.46
N ALA A 77 -5.33 -4.81 1.74
CA ALA A 77 -6.43 -5.75 1.82
C ALA A 77 -6.19 -6.72 2.99
N GLU A 78 -7.26 -7.08 3.68
CA GLU A 78 -7.22 -8.06 4.77
C GLU A 78 -7.85 -9.39 4.34
N HIS A 79 -7.07 -10.46 4.42
CA HIS A 79 -7.54 -11.82 4.25
C HIS A 79 -7.27 -12.62 5.52
N ASN A 80 -8.34 -13.10 6.17
CA ASN A 80 -8.25 -13.88 7.41
C ASN A 80 -7.41 -13.18 8.51
N GLY A 81 -7.60 -11.87 8.67
CA GLY A 81 -6.91 -11.08 9.69
C GLY A 81 -5.44 -10.77 9.39
N SER A 82 -4.99 -10.95 8.15
CA SER A 82 -3.59 -10.74 7.75
C SER A 82 -3.49 -10.12 6.35
N TYR A 83 -2.25 -9.95 5.85
CA TYR A 83 -1.99 -9.58 4.46
C TYR A 83 -2.60 -10.61 3.49
N THR A 84 -2.89 -10.18 2.27
CA THR A 84 -3.15 -11.13 1.19
C THR A 84 -1.91 -11.98 0.95
N ALA A 85 -2.08 -13.24 0.56
CA ALA A 85 -0.96 -14.11 0.24
C ALA A 85 -0.07 -13.52 -0.86
N ALA A 86 -0.68 -12.89 -1.87
CA ALA A 86 0.05 -12.23 -2.95
C ALA A 86 0.92 -11.07 -2.46
N PHE A 87 0.40 -10.20 -1.59
CA PHE A 87 1.19 -9.11 -1.01
C PHE A 87 2.30 -9.64 -0.12
N LYS A 88 2.02 -10.65 0.72
CA LYS A 88 3.05 -11.23 1.59
C LYS A 88 4.18 -11.84 0.76
N ASN A 89 3.85 -12.58 -0.31
CA ASN A 89 4.84 -13.14 -1.23
C ASN A 89 5.69 -12.04 -1.91
N PHE A 90 5.03 -11.01 -2.44
CA PHE A 90 5.68 -9.84 -3.00
C PHE A 90 6.64 -9.19 -1.98
N TYR A 91 6.17 -8.97 -0.76
CA TYR A 91 6.93 -8.35 0.33
C TYR A 91 8.15 -9.20 0.73
N ASP A 92 7.99 -10.51 0.78
CA ASP A 92 9.08 -11.44 1.05
C ASP A 92 10.17 -11.34 -0.02
N TRP A 93 9.81 -11.35 -1.30
CA TRP A 93 10.77 -11.17 -2.40
C TRP A 93 11.47 -9.81 -2.35
N CYS A 94 10.74 -8.73 -2.11
CA CYS A 94 11.32 -7.39 -2.00
C CYS A 94 12.35 -7.31 -0.87
N SER A 95 12.14 -8.01 0.24
CA SER A 95 13.09 -8.06 1.37
C SER A 95 14.40 -8.78 1.04
N ARG A 96 14.44 -9.56 -0.04
CA ARG A 96 15.67 -10.18 -0.55
C ARG A 96 16.51 -9.21 -1.37
N VAL A 97 15.87 -8.21 -1.99
CA VAL A 97 16.56 -7.12 -2.73
C VAL A 97 17.08 -6.07 -1.75
N GLU A 98 16.21 -5.59 -0.85
CA GLU A 98 16.52 -4.53 0.12
C GLU A 98 15.89 -4.86 1.48
N LYS A 99 16.73 -5.01 2.50
CA LYS A 99 16.26 -5.34 3.86
C LYS A 99 15.31 -4.29 4.43
N LYS A 100 15.56 -3.02 4.12
CA LYS A 100 14.67 -1.91 4.42
C LYS A 100 13.75 -1.65 3.24
N VAL A 101 12.85 -2.60 2.97
CA VAL A 101 11.96 -2.63 1.79
C VAL A 101 11.38 -1.26 1.42
N TRP A 102 11.00 -0.47 2.42
CA TRP A 102 10.36 0.83 2.21
C TRP A 102 11.34 1.99 1.99
N CYS A 103 12.66 1.72 1.96
CA CYS A 103 13.72 2.66 1.57
C CYS A 103 13.66 4.02 2.29
N SER A 104 13.25 4.03 3.55
CA SER A 104 13.05 5.25 4.37
C SER A 104 12.10 6.28 3.71
N LYS A 105 11.10 5.79 2.98
CA LYS A 105 10.13 6.69 2.34
C LYS A 105 9.01 7.09 3.30
N PRO A 106 8.58 8.35 3.26
CA PRO A 106 7.31 8.77 3.85
C PRO A 106 6.16 7.92 3.34
N MET A 107 5.30 7.44 4.26
CA MET A 107 4.21 6.54 3.92
C MET A 107 2.88 7.03 4.48
N LEU A 108 1.87 7.07 3.61
CA LEU A 108 0.46 7.08 3.99
C LEU A 108 -0.07 5.65 3.86
N LEU A 109 -0.33 5.01 5.00
CA LEU A 109 -0.79 3.64 5.04
C LEU A 109 -2.30 3.59 5.22
N LEU A 110 -2.96 2.95 4.27
CA LEU A 110 -4.41 2.82 4.19
C LEU A 110 -4.81 1.35 4.35
N SER A 111 -6.06 1.12 4.70
CA SER A 111 -6.74 -0.15 4.53
C SER A 111 -8.21 0.07 4.25
N THR A 112 -8.84 -0.87 3.58
CA THR A 112 -10.29 -0.93 3.45
C THR A 112 -10.75 -2.37 3.26
N SER A 113 -12.01 -2.62 3.60
CA SER A 113 -12.69 -3.90 3.37
C SER A 113 -14.18 -3.67 3.15
N PRO A 114 -14.92 -4.67 2.62
CA PRO A 114 -16.38 -4.60 2.56
C PRO A 114 -17.04 -4.56 3.95
N GLY A 115 -16.37 -5.05 4.98
CA GLY A 115 -16.90 -5.09 6.34
C GLY A 115 -16.62 -3.81 7.16
N GLY A 116 -17.33 -3.68 8.29
CA GLY A 116 -17.27 -2.51 9.16
C GLY A 116 -15.94 -2.29 9.90
N ARG A 117 -15.00 -3.25 9.83
CA ARG A 117 -13.67 -3.09 10.44
C ARG A 117 -12.63 -2.45 9.52
N GLY A 118 -12.90 -2.34 8.21
CA GLY A 118 -12.02 -1.64 7.26
C GLY A 118 -10.59 -2.17 7.16
N GLY A 119 -10.34 -3.45 7.51
CA GLY A 119 -8.99 -4.01 7.50
C GLY A 119 -8.12 -3.58 8.68
N GLN A 120 -8.71 -3.30 9.84
CA GLN A 120 -7.97 -2.82 11.01
C GLN A 120 -6.94 -3.84 11.53
N THR A 121 -7.20 -5.14 11.44
CA THR A 121 -6.25 -6.14 11.96
C THR A 121 -4.94 -6.13 11.16
N VAL A 122 -5.02 -6.11 9.85
CA VAL A 122 -3.83 -6.02 8.99
C VAL A 122 -3.14 -4.66 9.13
N MET A 123 -3.90 -3.58 9.32
CA MET A 123 -3.37 -2.24 9.59
C MET A 123 -2.51 -2.24 10.86
N GLU A 124 -3.01 -2.78 11.97
CA GLU A 124 -2.26 -2.83 13.23
C GLU A 124 -0.97 -3.66 13.11
N ALA A 125 -0.99 -4.77 12.38
CA ALA A 125 0.22 -5.55 12.10
C ALA A 125 1.24 -4.74 11.29
N ALA A 126 0.81 -4.03 10.26
CA ALA A 126 1.66 -3.22 9.41
C ALA A 126 2.26 -2.01 10.16
N LYS A 127 1.49 -1.35 11.03
CA LYS A 127 1.97 -0.25 11.89
C LYS A 127 3.18 -0.66 12.74
N VAL A 128 3.26 -1.92 13.14
CA VAL A 128 4.40 -2.44 13.91
C VAL A 128 5.56 -2.85 13.01
N THR A 129 5.28 -3.47 11.87
CA THR A 129 6.32 -4.11 11.04
C THR A 129 6.91 -3.18 9.99
N PHE A 130 6.12 -2.32 9.34
CA PHE A 130 6.58 -1.46 8.25
C PHE A 130 7.66 -0.46 8.69
N PRO A 131 7.57 0.21 9.87
CA PRO A 131 8.67 1.06 10.34
C PRO A 131 9.98 0.30 10.54
N ARG A 132 9.94 -0.95 11.02
CA ARG A 132 11.13 -1.81 11.15
C ARG A 132 11.77 -2.12 9.80
N MET A 133 10.94 -2.15 8.75
CA MET A 133 11.33 -2.38 7.37
C MET A 133 11.57 -1.08 6.58
N GLY A 134 11.75 0.04 7.28
CA GLY A 134 12.17 1.31 6.71
C GLY A 134 11.04 2.23 6.23
N ALA A 135 9.78 2.00 6.59
CA ALA A 135 8.72 2.95 6.31
C ALA A 135 8.73 4.11 7.32
N GLU A 136 8.63 5.34 6.84
CA GLU A 136 8.33 6.49 7.68
C GLU A 136 6.83 6.75 7.70
N LEU A 137 6.10 6.04 8.58
CA LEU A 137 4.66 6.21 8.68
C LEU A 137 4.30 7.64 9.13
N LYS A 138 3.72 8.42 8.23
CA LYS A 138 3.28 9.80 8.50
C LYS A 138 1.83 9.85 8.95
N ALA A 139 0.99 8.99 8.38
CA ALA A 139 -0.39 8.82 8.79
C ALA A 139 -0.90 7.42 8.41
N THR A 140 -1.98 7.03 9.06
CA THR A 140 -2.75 5.83 8.74
C THR A 140 -4.22 6.14 8.68
N PHE A 141 -4.97 5.44 7.83
CA PHE A 141 -6.42 5.57 7.76
C PHE A 141 -7.05 4.25 7.30
N SER A 142 -8.09 3.81 8.00
CA SER A 142 -8.88 2.62 7.64
C SER A 142 -10.29 3.04 7.24
N LEU A 143 -10.72 2.70 6.02
CA LEU A 143 -12.07 2.97 5.54
C LEU A 143 -12.97 1.74 5.78
N PRO A 144 -13.95 1.80 6.69
CA PRO A 144 -14.92 0.72 6.88
C PRO A 144 -15.94 0.67 5.76
N SER A 145 -16.55 -0.51 5.55
CA SER A 145 -17.72 -0.70 4.68
C SER A 145 -17.56 0.00 3.32
N PHE A 146 -16.52 -0.40 2.56
CA PHE A 146 -16.09 0.32 1.35
C PHE A 146 -17.24 0.68 0.41
N HIS A 147 -18.14 -0.27 0.12
CA HIS A 147 -19.23 -0.07 -0.84
C HIS A 147 -20.32 0.90 -0.35
N GLU A 148 -20.39 1.15 0.96
CA GLU A 148 -21.31 2.11 1.55
C GLU A 148 -20.68 3.51 1.68
N ASN A 149 -19.37 3.55 1.91
CA ASN A 149 -18.64 4.76 2.27
C ASN A 149 -17.76 5.33 1.15
N PHE A 150 -17.69 4.70 -0.02
CA PHE A 150 -16.84 5.16 -1.11
C PHE A 150 -17.55 5.13 -2.47
N SER A 151 -17.34 6.18 -3.24
CA SER A 151 -17.71 6.28 -4.64
C SER A 151 -16.50 6.79 -5.43
N ILE A 152 -16.27 6.26 -6.64
CA ILE A 152 -15.15 6.70 -7.48
C ILE A 152 -15.29 8.19 -7.89
N ASP A 153 -16.52 8.66 -8.01
CA ASP A 153 -16.83 10.03 -8.46
C ASP A 153 -16.81 11.05 -7.32
N GLN A 154 -17.17 10.63 -6.08
CA GLN A 154 -17.36 11.52 -4.94
C GLN A 154 -16.32 11.29 -3.84
N GLY A 155 -15.59 10.18 -3.88
CA GLY A 155 -14.64 9.79 -2.84
C GLY A 155 -15.32 9.21 -1.60
N VAL A 156 -14.84 9.57 -0.41
CA VAL A 156 -15.40 9.12 0.87
C VAL A 156 -16.68 9.88 1.17
N LEU A 157 -17.79 9.17 1.34
CA LEU A 157 -19.14 9.72 1.41
C LEU A 157 -19.52 10.22 2.80
N ASP A 158 -19.04 9.56 3.86
CA ASP A 158 -19.25 9.99 5.23
C ASP A 158 -18.37 11.20 5.56
N GLU A 159 -18.96 12.29 6.06
CA GLU A 159 -18.26 13.56 6.33
C GLU A 159 -17.17 13.41 7.40
N GLY A 160 -17.43 12.62 8.43
CA GLY A 160 -16.46 12.35 9.51
C GLY A 160 -15.24 11.59 8.99
N LEU A 161 -15.48 10.49 8.28
CA LEU A 161 -14.41 9.69 7.65
C LEU A 161 -13.65 10.50 6.61
N ASN A 162 -14.32 11.31 5.82
CA ASN A 162 -13.67 12.19 4.84
C ASN A 162 -12.77 13.23 5.50
N SER A 163 -13.22 13.81 6.61
CA SER A 163 -12.41 14.75 7.40
C SER A 163 -11.15 14.08 7.97
N GLU A 164 -11.28 12.87 8.51
CA GLU A 164 -10.14 12.08 9.03
C GLU A 164 -9.15 11.74 7.89
N LEU A 165 -9.65 11.31 6.74
CA LEU A 165 -8.81 11.04 5.57
C LEU A 165 -8.04 12.28 5.13
N ASN A 166 -8.70 13.44 5.04
CA ASN A 166 -8.06 14.70 4.64
C ASN A 166 -6.97 15.13 5.63
N GLN A 167 -7.18 14.90 6.94
CA GLN A 167 -6.12 15.12 7.93
C GLN A 167 -4.93 14.17 7.73
N ALA A 168 -5.18 12.90 7.40
CA ALA A 168 -4.11 11.93 7.12
C ALA A 168 -3.31 12.33 5.86
N ILE A 169 -4.00 12.76 4.79
CA ILE A 169 -3.36 13.28 3.58
C ILE A 169 -2.53 14.53 3.90
N GLY A 170 -3.05 15.46 4.70
CA GLY A 170 -2.32 16.66 5.11
C GLY A 170 -1.04 16.36 5.88
N LYS A 171 -1.07 15.40 6.82
CA LYS A 171 0.12 14.95 7.55
C LYS A 171 1.18 14.31 6.63
N PHE A 172 0.73 13.52 5.67
CA PHE A 172 1.62 12.91 4.68
C PHE A 172 2.27 13.95 3.77
N SER A 173 1.48 14.89 3.25
CA SER A 173 1.95 15.95 2.33
C SER A 173 2.92 16.93 2.98
N SER A 174 2.78 17.18 4.29
CA SER A 174 3.64 18.09 5.06
C SER A 174 5.02 17.51 5.38
N SER A 175 5.26 16.25 5.03
CA SER A 175 6.45 15.49 5.41
C SER A 175 7.61 15.69 4.41
N ARG A 176 7.97 16.94 4.12
CA ARG A 176 9.12 17.28 3.28
C ARG A 176 10.37 17.48 4.12
#